data_51d1be981d2ef18fa4db7c0192664776
#
_entry.id   51d1be981d2ef18fa4db7c0192664776
#
_cell.length_a   1.000
_cell.length_b   1.000
_cell.length_c   1.000
_cell.angle_alpha   90.00
_cell.angle_beta   90.00
_cell.angle_gamma   90.00
#
_symmetry.space_group_name_H-M   'P 1'
#
loop_
_entity.id
_entity.type
_entity.pdbx_description
1 polymer ?
#
loop_
_entity_poly.entity_id
_entity_poly.type
_entity_poly.pdbx_seq_one_letter_code
_entity_poly.pdbx_strand_id
1 'polypeptide(L)'
;MCIRDRQEFSTIGTTFNLTLEEISELQERQTQILREKQMSQLRNLQMQINPHFLGNCFNAVYNASLTGDFEQVLALTTYLNRYFRFMAQVENDFVLLEEELRFTDDFLSIQKLRFGDAFSYTISVPAFLRQARIPPSVIKSFAENAVKYARNMSREAKIDIRASMQNL
;
A
#
# COMPACT_ATOMS: atom_id res chain seq x y z
N MET A 1 2.49 -33.40 62.20
CA MET A 1 2.65 -32.55 61.00
C MET A 1 4.15 -32.34 60.83
N CYS A 2 4.76 -33.00 59.85
CA CYS A 2 6.21 -33.15 59.74
C CYS A 2 6.84 -31.88 59.14
N ILE A 3 8.04 -31.52 59.58
CA ILE A 3 8.81 -30.34 59.03
C ILE A 3 8.96 -30.42 57.48
N ARG A 4 8.99 -31.64 56.98
CA ARG A 4 9.08 -31.95 55.55
C ARG A 4 7.87 -31.46 54.75
N ASP A 5 6.66 -31.63 55.28
CA ASP A 5 5.42 -31.14 54.63
C ASP A 5 5.43 -29.61 54.49
N ARG A 6 5.96 -28.88 55.47
CA ARG A 6 6.03 -27.42 55.47
C ARG A 6 7.03 -26.90 54.42
N GLN A 7 8.10 -27.59 54.16
CA GLN A 7 9.10 -27.25 53.15
C GLN A 7 8.53 -27.50 51.74
N GLU A 8 7.81 -28.59 51.51
CA GLU A 8 7.19 -28.92 50.25
C GLU A 8 6.10 -27.91 49.90
N PHE A 9 5.24 -27.49 50.82
CA PHE A 9 4.27 -26.43 50.62
C PHE A 9 4.90 -25.06 50.32
N SER A 10 6.00 -24.72 50.98
CA SER A 10 6.74 -23.48 50.72
C SER A 10 7.35 -23.48 49.33
N THR A 11 7.89 -24.59 48.86
CA THR A 11 8.46 -24.74 47.51
C THR A 11 7.39 -24.64 46.44
N ILE A 12 6.23 -25.26 46.63
CA ILE A 12 5.07 -25.17 45.73
C ILE A 12 4.59 -23.72 45.63
N GLY A 13 4.45 -23.02 46.78
CA GLY A 13 4.02 -21.62 46.79
C GLY A 13 4.99 -20.69 46.05
N THR A 14 6.31 -20.89 46.22
CA THR A 14 7.33 -20.11 45.51
C THR A 14 7.30 -20.38 44.01
N THR A 15 7.23 -21.66 43.63
CA THR A 15 7.14 -22.04 42.20
C THR A 15 5.87 -21.47 41.56
N PHE A 16 4.74 -21.52 42.26
CA PHE A 16 3.48 -20.95 41.77
C PHE A 16 3.58 -19.44 41.55
N ASN A 17 4.16 -18.70 42.51
CA ASN A 17 4.35 -17.26 42.34
C ASN A 17 5.28 -16.92 41.17
N LEU A 18 6.38 -17.64 41.00
CA LEU A 18 7.28 -17.47 39.86
C LEU A 18 6.57 -17.73 38.52
N THR A 19 5.72 -18.76 38.46
CA THR A 19 4.95 -19.06 37.28
C THR A 19 3.94 -17.95 36.97
N LEU A 20 3.29 -17.36 37.97
CA LEU A 20 2.38 -16.22 37.78
C LEU A 20 3.11 -14.98 37.29
N GLU A 21 4.31 -14.70 37.80
CA GLU A 21 5.15 -13.59 37.33
C GLU A 21 5.55 -13.83 35.87
N GLU A 22 5.98 -15.04 35.51
CA GLU A 22 6.34 -15.39 34.12
C GLU A 22 5.15 -15.27 33.17
N ILE A 23 3.95 -15.73 33.58
CA ILE A 23 2.71 -15.56 32.79
C ILE A 23 2.39 -14.06 32.59
N SER A 24 2.52 -13.25 33.65
CA SER A 24 2.28 -11.81 33.57
C SER A 24 3.25 -11.14 32.60
N GLU A 25 4.54 -11.44 32.66
CA GLU A 25 5.55 -10.94 31.75
C GLU A 25 5.29 -11.37 30.30
N LEU A 26 4.89 -12.62 30.09
CA LEU A 26 4.55 -13.12 28.74
C LEU A 26 3.32 -12.41 28.16
N GLN A 27 2.30 -12.13 28.98
CA GLN A 27 1.11 -11.37 28.57
C GLN A 27 1.45 -9.92 28.21
N GLU A 28 2.31 -9.27 28.98
CA GLU A 28 2.78 -7.92 28.68
C GLU A 28 3.56 -7.88 27.36
N ARG A 29 4.51 -8.80 27.16
CA ARG A 29 5.25 -8.93 25.88
C ARG A 29 4.33 -9.17 24.69
N GLN A 30 3.34 -10.06 24.84
CA GLN A 30 2.39 -10.36 23.80
C GLN A 30 1.55 -9.13 23.43
N THR A 31 1.10 -8.37 24.41
CA THR A 31 0.37 -7.12 24.23
C THR A 31 1.20 -6.06 23.50
N GLN A 32 2.49 -5.97 23.88
CA GLN A 32 3.40 -5.02 23.24
C GLN A 32 3.68 -5.37 21.78
N ILE A 33 3.95 -6.64 21.47
CA ILE A 33 4.13 -7.11 20.08
C ILE A 33 2.88 -6.82 19.23
N LEU A 34 1.70 -7.05 19.80
CA LEU A 34 0.44 -6.77 19.09
C LEU A 34 0.27 -5.27 18.80
N ARG A 35 0.59 -4.40 19.76
CA ARG A 35 0.58 -2.94 19.56
C ARG A 35 1.58 -2.49 18.50
N GLU A 36 2.80 -3.01 18.52
CA GLU A 36 3.83 -2.68 17.53
C GLU A 36 3.41 -3.12 16.12
N LYS A 37 2.81 -4.31 16.00
CA LYS A 37 2.25 -4.81 14.74
C LYS A 37 1.13 -3.89 14.23
N GLN A 38 0.19 -3.49 15.08
CA GLN A 38 -0.89 -2.57 14.71
C GLN A 38 -0.35 -1.20 14.28
N MET A 39 0.63 -0.65 15.00
CA MET A 39 1.27 0.61 14.64
C MET A 39 2.05 0.51 13.34
N SER A 40 2.72 -0.61 13.09
CA SER A 40 3.39 -0.86 11.80
C SER A 40 2.39 -0.95 10.65
N GLN A 41 1.27 -1.63 10.84
CA GLN A 41 0.18 -1.69 9.85
C GLN A 41 -0.41 -0.30 9.57
N LEU A 42 -0.68 0.50 10.60
CA LEU A 42 -1.15 1.88 10.44
C LEU A 42 -0.14 2.76 9.69
N ARG A 43 1.16 2.65 9.99
CA ARG A 43 2.21 3.37 9.25
C ARG A 43 2.28 2.94 7.80
N ASN A 44 2.15 1.64 7.51
CA ASN A 44 2.12 1.14 6.14
C ASN A 44 0.91 1.69 5.37
N LEU A 45 -0.27 1.74 5.99
CA LEU A 45 -1.46 2.35 5.40
C LEU A 45 -1.28 3.86 5.16
N GLN A 46 -0.68 4.59 6.11
CA GLN A 46 -0.39 6.02 5.95
C GLN A 46 0.67 6.31 4.88
N MET A 47 1.69 5.44 4.73
CA MET A 47 2.71 5.59 3.69
C MET A 47 2.20 5.25 2.29
N GLN A 48 1.11 4.49 2.16
CA GLN A 48 0.49 4.19 0.86
C GLN A 48 -0.19 5.42 0.24
N ILE A 49 -0.65 6.37 1.06
CA ILE A 49 -1.18 7.65 0.57
C ILE A 49 -0.01 8.63 0.47
N ASN A 50 0.47 8.87 -0.74
CA ASN A 50 1.47 9.90 -0.99
C ASN A 50 0.80 11.29 -0.86
N PRO A 51 1.07 12.09 0.23
CA PRO A 51 0.40 13.37 0.45
C PRO A 51 0.66 14.38 -0.67
N HIS A 52 1.85 14.32 -1.26
CA HIS A 52 2.22 15.17 -2.38
C HIS A 52 1.45 14.79 -3.67
N PHE A 53 1.21 13.50 -3.91
CA PHE A 53 0.35 13.07 -5.00
C PHE A 53 -1.08 13.59 -4.83
N LEU A 54 -1.63 13.41 -3.63
CA LEU A 54 -2.98 13.88 -3.29
C LEU A 54 -3.14 15.38 -3.47
N GLY A 55 -2.21 16.18 -2.94
CA GLY A 55 -2.20 17.63 -3.09
C GLY A 55 -2.14 18.07 -4.56
N ASN A 56 -1.32 17.39 -5.36
CA ASN A 56 -1.24 17.63 -6.81
C ASN A 56 -2.56 17.29 -7.54
N CYS A 57 -3.27 16.25 -7.11
CA CYS A 57 -4.56 15.88 -7.69
C CYS A 57 -5.64 16.92 -7.37
N PHE A 58 -5.70 17.39 -6.13
CA PHE A 58 -6.63 18.47 -5.76
C PHE A 58 -6.33 19.77 -6.50
N ASN A 59 -5.06 20.13 -6.67
CA ASN A 59 -4.69 21.29 -7.49
C ASN A 59 -5.11 21.14 -8.96
N ALA A 60 -5.00 19.92 -9.51
CA ALA A 60 -5.45 19.68 -10.88
C ALA A 60 -6.97 19.81 -11.02
N VAL A 61 -7.75 19.27 -10.07
CA VAL A 61 -9.21 19.42 -10.02
C VAL A 61 -9.59 20.90 -9.87
N TYR A 62 -8.93 21.62 -8.97
CA TYR A 62 -9.16 23.05 -8.75
C TYR A 62 -8.91 23.86 -10.04
N ASN A 63 -7.77 23.66 -10.71
CA ASN A 63 -7.42 24.36 -11.93
C ASN A 63 -8.41 24.06 -13.06
N ALA A 64 -8.79 22.80 -13.27
CA ALA A 64 -9.79 22.40 -14.24
C ALA A 64 -11.17 23.06 -13.96
N SER A 65 -11.53 23.17 -12.67
CA SER A 65 -12.75 23.86 -12.24
C SER A 65 -12.71 25.37 -12.56
N LEU A 66 -11.56 26.02 -12.35
CA LEU A 66 -11.40 27.46 -12.67
C LEU A 66 -11.49 27.74 -14.17
N THR A 67 -11.03 26.84 -15.01
CA THR A 67 -11.09 26.94 -16.47
C THR A 67 -12.44 26.49 -17.05
N GLY A 68 -13.34 25.95 -16.21
CA GLY A 68 -14.63 25.43 -16.64
C GLY A 68 -14.54 24.09 -17.39
N ASP A 69 -13.41 23.39 -17.30
CA ASP A 69 -13.22 22.06 -17.90
C ASP A 69 -13.86 20.98 -17.02
N PHE A 70 -15.18 20.89 -17.07
CA PHE A 70 -15.94 19.92 -16.28
C PHE A 70 -15.66 18.47 -16.69
N GLU A 71 -15.28 18.21 -17.93
CA GLU A 71 -14.90 16.86 -18.37
C GLU A 71 -13.62 16.41 -17.66
N GLN A 72 -12.61 17.28 -17.57
CA GLN A 72 -11.39 17.00 -16.85
C GLN A 72 -11.64 16.83 -15.34
N VAL A 73 -12.51 17.65 -14.74
CA VAL A 73 -12.91 17.50 -13.32
C VAL A 73 -13.55 16.13 -13.08
N LEU A 74 -14.49 15.72 -13.94
CA LEU A 74 -15.18 14.43 -13.83
C LEU A 74 -14.21 13.27 -14.02
N ALA A 75 -13.30 13.34 -14.98
CA ALA A 75 -12.29 12.32 -15.23
C ALA A 75 -11.34 12.17 -14.03
N LEU A 76 -10.77 13.28 -13.53
CA LEU A 76 -9.88 13.29 -12.36
C LEU A 76 -10.55 12.70 -11.11
N THR A 77 -11.78 13.12 -10.81
CA THR A 77 -12.51 12.62 -9.65
C THR A 77 -12.86 11.14 -9.78
N THR A 78 -13.17 10.68 -10.98
CA THR A 78 -13.45 9.25 -11.26
C THR A 78 -12.21 8.39 -11.05
N TYR A 79 -11.06 8.79 -11.60
CA TYR A 79 -9.79 8.05 -11.42
C TYR A 79 -9.33 8.08 -9.97
N LEU A 80 -9.45 9.21 -9.29
CA LEU A 80 -9.12 9.33 -7.87
C LEU A 80 -9.98 8.42 -6.99
N ASN A 81 -11.29 8.36 -7.25
CA ASN A 81 -12.19 7.47 -6.51
C ASN A 81 -11.77 6.01 -6.67
N ARG A 82 -11.49 5.55 -7.89
CA ARG A 82 -11.03 4.18 -8.16
C ARG A 82 -9.68 3.90 -7.50
N TYR A 83 -8.75 4.84 -7.60
CA TYR A 83 -7.42 4.76 -6.99
C TYR A 83 -7.50 4.56 -5.47
N PHE A 84 -8.25 5.41 -4.77
CA PHE A 84 -8.39 5.29 -3.31
C PHE A 84 -9.20 4.06 -2.90
N ARG A 85 -10.19 3.68 -3.68
CA ARG A 85 -10.99 2.48 -3.42
C ARG A 85 -10.14 1.21 -3.49
N PHE A 86 -9.27 1.10 -4.50
CA PHE A 86 -8.32 -0.01 -4.57
C PHE A 86 -7.41 -0.04 -3.34
N MET A 87 -6.80 1.09 -2.98
CA MET A 87 -5.92 1.17 -1.80
C MET A 87 -6.62 0.81 -0.49
N ALA A 88 -7.89 1.18 -0.33
CA ALA A 88 -8.66 0.86 0.87
C ALA A 88 -9.10 -0.61 0.95
N GLN A 89 -9.16 -1.31 -0.18
CA GLN A 89 -9.63 -2.70 -0.27
C GLN A 89 -8.51 -3.75 -0.28
N VAL A 90 -7.26 -3.34 -0.46
CA VAL A 90 -6.12 -4.25 -0.49
C VAL A 90 -5.74 -4.68 0.93
N GLU A 91 -6.31 -5.81 1.36
CA GLU A 91 -5.96 -6.49 2.62
C GLU A 91 -5.11 -7.75 2.39
N ASN A 92 -5.00 -8.21 1.15
CA ASN A 92 -4.32 -9.45 0.79
C ASN A 92 -2.85 -9.20 0.42
N ASP A 93 -2.00 -10.19 0.72
CA ASP A 93 -0.59 -10.18 0.32
C ASP A 93 -0.39 -10.25 -1.21
N PHE A 94 -1.40 -10.69 -1.95
CA PHE A 94 -1.37 -10.83 -3.40
C PHE A 94 -2.70 -10.40 -4.02
N VAL A 95 -2.60 -9.71 -5.16
CA VAL A 95 -3.72 -9.28 -6.03
C VAL A 95 -3.56 -9.89 -7.43
N LEU A 96 -4.61 -9.86 -8.24
CA LEU A 96 -4.48 -10.22 -9.66
C LEU A 96 -3.70 -9.14 -10.42
N LEU A 97 -2.87 -9.58 -11.37
CA LEU A 97 -2.14 -8.66 -12.25
C LEU A 97 -3.10 -7.68 -12.96
N GLU A 98 -4.29 -8.13 -13.32
CA GLU A 98 -5.31 -7.27 -13.92
C GLU A 98 -5.75 -6.13 -12.99
N GLU A 99 -5.90 -6.40 -11.69
CA GLU A 99 -6.28 -5.39 -10.70
C GLU A 99 -5.17 -4.37 -10.50
N GLU A 100 -3.93 -4.83 -10.40
CA GLU A 100 -2.74 -3.97 -10.29
C GLU A 100 -2.52 -3.12 -11.54
N LEU A 101 -2.78 -3.67 -12.74
CA LEU A 101 -2.71 -2.93 -13.99
C LEU A 101 -3.78 -1.83 -14.06
N ARG A 102 -5.02 -2.10 -13.63
CA ARG A 102 -6.08 -1.08 -13.55
C ARG A 102 -5.72 0.03 -12.57
N PHE A 103 -5.19 -0.34 -11.40
CA PHE A 103 -4.73 0.61 -10.40
C PHE A 103 -3.61 1.50 -10.94
N THR A 104 -2.66 0.91 -11.65
CA THR A 104 -1.56 1.63 -12.30
C THR A 104 -2.06 2.51 -13.44
N ASP A 105 -3.04 2.06 -14.22
CA ASP A 105 -3.67 2.83 -15.30
C ASP A 105 -4.41 4.05 -14.76
N ASP A 106 -5.17 3.92 -13.68
CA ASP A 106 -5.83 5.05 -13.00
C ASP A 106 -4.80 6.09 -12.52
N PHE A 107 -3.67 5.64 -11.93
CA PHE A 107 -2.57 6.52 -11.53
C PHE A 107 -1.95 7.26 -12.73
N LEU A 108 -1.64 6.55 -13.81
CA LEU A 108 -1.03 7.13 -15.02
C LEU A 108 -1.99 8.04 -15.78
N SER A 109 -3.30 7.72 -15.79
CA SER A 109 -4.35 8.57 -16.35
C SER A 109 -4.43 9.91 -15.63
N ILE A 110 -4.37 9.91 -14.28
CA ILE A 110 -4.28 11.14 -13.49
C ILE A 110 -3.03 11.95 -13.88
N GLN A 111 -1.88 11.29 -14.06
CA GLN A 111 -0.65 11.99 -14.49
C GLN A 111 -0.81 12.58 -15.91
N LYS A 112 -1.43 11.86 -16.84
CA LYS A 112 -1.70 12.34 -18.21
C LYS A 112 -2.59 13.59 -18.19
N LEU A 113 -3.65 13.60 -17.40
CA LEU A 113 -4.52 14.77 -17.26
C LEU A 113 -3.78 15.99 -16.65
N ARG A 114 -2.78 15.73 -15.77
CA ARG A 114 -1.98 16.79 -15.12
C ARG A 114 -0.90 17.37 -16.01
N PHE A 115 -0.25 16.55 -16.83
CA PHE A 115 0.92 16.93 -17.62
C PHE A 115 0.58 17.17 -19.09
N GLY A 116 -0.64 16.83 -19.52
CA GLY A 116 -1.10 17.02 -20.89
C GLY A 116 -0.23 16.26 -21.89
N ASP A 117 0.14 16.91 -22.99
CA ASP A 117 0.89 16.29 -24.09
C ASP A 117 2.35 16.00 -23.75
N ALA A 118 2.88 16.62 -22.69
CA ALA A 118 4.24 16.33 -22.23
C ALA A 118 4.39 14.92 -21.59
N PHE A 119 3.30 14.17 -21.39
CA PHE A 119 3.31 12.84 -20.81
C PHE A 119 2.47 11.86 -21.60
N SER A 120 3.03 10.69 -21.90
CA SER A 120 2.31 9.59 -22.55
C SER A 120 2.69 8.27 -21.88
N TYR A 121 1.78 7.30 -21.95
CA TYR A 121 2.06 5.94 -21.47
C TYR A 121 1.34 4.88 -22.28
N THR A 122 1.85 3.66 -22.25
CA THR A 122 1.21 2.48 -22.84
C THR A 122 1.32 1.29 -21.89
N ILE A 123 0.27 0.48 -21.83
CA ILE A 123 0.23 -0.77 -21.06
C ILE A 123 -0.10 -1.90 -22.03
N SER A 124 0.87 -2.77 -22.27
CA SER A 124 0.75 -3.91 -23.19
C SER A 124 1.06 -5.21 -22.48
N VAL A 125 0.01 -5.87 -21.96
CA VAL A 125 0.10 -7.12 -21.22
C VAL A 125 -0.85 -8.15 -21.82
N PRO A 126 -0.34 -9.34 -22.25
CA PRO A 126 -1.15 -10.41 -22.80
C PRO A 126 -2.27 -10.84 -21.84
N ALA A 127 -3.45 -11.19 -22.40
CA ALA A 127 -4.62 -11.53 -21.60
C ALA A 127 -4.38 -12.74 -20.65
N PHE A 128 -3.61 -13.73 -21.09
CA PHE A 128 -3.33 -14.93 -20.30
C PHE A 128 -2.47 -14.66 -19.05
N LEU A 129 -1.70 -13.55 -19.00
CA LEU A 129 -0.92 -13.15 -17.83
C LEU A 129 -1.75 -12.39 -16.79
N ARG A 130 -2.91 -11.85 -17.15
CA ARG A 130 -3.70 -10.97 -16.28
C ARG A 130 -4.23 -11.66 -15.02
N GLN A 131 -4.36 -12.99 -15.05
CA GLN A 131 -4.78 -13.81 -13.89
C GLN A 131 -3.61 -14.19 -12.96
N ALA A 132 -2.38 -13.83 -13.28
CA ALA A 132 -1.23 -14.06 -12.41
C ALA A 132 -1.40 -13.26 -11.11
N ARG A 133 -0.91 -13.82 -10.00
CA ARG A 133 -0.91 -13.14 -8.70
C ARG A 133 0.43 -12.45 -8.45
N ILE A 134 0.37 -11.19 -8.07
CA ILE A 134 1.55 -10.38 -7.73
C ILE A 134 1.32 -9.61 -6.42
N PRO A 135 2.36 -9.21 -5.71
CA PRO A 135 2.19 -8.30 -4.58
C PRO A 135 1.55 -6.98 -5.03
N PRO A 136 0.66 -6.38 -4.22
CA PRO A 136 -0.01 -5.13 -4.56
C PRO A 136 0.97 -3.95 -4.63
N SER A 137 0.65 -2.97 -5.45
CA SER A 137 1.39 -1.70 -5.62
C SER A 137 2.81 -1.83 -6.20
N VAL A 138 3.20 -2.99 -6.70
CA VAL A 138 4.55 -3.19 -7.29
C VAL A 138 4.68 -2.41 -8.61
N ILE A 139 3.78 -2.64 -9.57
CA ILE A 139 3.85 -1.97 -10.88
C ILE A 139 3.60 -0.47 -10.71
N LYS A 140 2.63 -0.09 -9.88
CA LYS A 140 2.36 1.32 -9.56
C LYS A 140 3.58 2.02 -8.97
N SER A 141 4.33 1.37 -8.08
CA SER A 141 5.54 1.96 -7.47
C SER A 141 6.64 2.21 -8.50
N PHE A 142 6.84 1.29 -9.44
CA PHE A 142 7.76 1.52 -10.56
C PHE A 142 7.27 2.64 -11.48
N ALA A 143 5.99 2.69 -11.80
CA ALA A 143 5.39 3.75 -12.60
C ALA A 143 5.52 5.12 -11.92
N GLU A 144 5.29 5.20 -10.59
CA GLU A 144 5.47 6.43 -9.81
C GLU A 144 6.92 6.92 -9.84
N ASN A 145 7.88 6.02 -9.68
CA ASN A 145 9.29 6.36 -9.81
C ASN A 145 9.64 6.86 -11.22
N ALA A 146 9.12 6.19 -12.26
CA ALA A 146 9.34 6.60 -13.64
C ALA A 146 8.78 8.01 -13.90
N VAL A 147 7.56 8.32 -13.44
CA VAL A 147 6.96 9.67 -13.53
C VAL A 147 7.82 10.71 -12.80
N LYS A 148 8.30 10.38 -11.59
CA LYS A 148 9.14 11.28 -10.78
C LYS A 148 10.44 11.63 -11.49
N TYR A 149 11.12 10.65 -12.10
CA TYR A 149 12.37 10.87 -12.83
C TYR A 149 12.13 11.58 -14.16
N ALA A 150 11.06 11.25 -14.87
CA ALA A 150 10.70 11.89 -16.13
C ALA A 150 10.45 13.40 -15.97
N ARG A 151 9.91 13.85 -14.84
CA ARG A 151 9.72 15.28 -14.52
C ARG A 151 11.01 16.10 -14.48
N ASN A 152 12.14 15.45 -14.15
CA ASN A 152 13.44 16.14 -14.06
C ASN A 152 14.13 16.25 -15.44
N MET A 153 13.61 15.58 -16.45
CA MET A 153 14.08 15.66 -17.82
C MET A 153 13.15 16.60 -18.59
N SER A 154 13.65 17.73 -19.08
CA SER A 154 12.92 18.75 -19.84
C SER A 154 12.44 18.27 -21.24
N ARG A 155 12.00 17.02 -21.37
CA ARG A 155 11.54 16.35 -22.58
C ARG A 155 10.21 15.64 -22.36
N GLU A 156 9.51 15.33 -23.43
CA GLU A 156 8.33 14.47 -23.40
C GLU A 156 8.63 13.15 -22.68
N ALA A 157 7.86 12.86 -21.66
CA ALA A 157 7.98 11.66 -20.86
C ALA A 157 7.09 10.55 -21.43
N LYS A 158 7.69 9.40 -21.78
CA LYS A 158 6.96 8.22 -22.23
C LYS A 158 7.22 7.04 -21.30
N ILE A 159 6.15 6.43 -20.78
CA ILE A 159 6.22 5.21 -19.98
C ILE A 159 5.60 4.06 -20.77
N ASP A 160 6.33 2.94 -20.86
CA ASP A 160 5.86 1.74 -21.55
C ASP A 160 5.94 0.55 -20.57
N ILE A 161 4.77 -0.01 -20.24
CA ILE A 161 4.64 -1.16 -19.34
C ILE A 161 4.33 -2.39 -20.18
N ARG A 162 5.25 -3.36 -20.17
CA ARG A 162 5.12 -4.63 -20.89
C ARG A 162 5.34 -5.81 -19.96
N ALA A 163 4.60 -6.88 -20.20
CA ALA A 163 4.86 -8.16 -19.58
C ALA A 163 5.00 -9.24 -20.64
N SER A 164 5.97 -10.15 -20.43
CA SER A 164 6.18 -11.33 -21.25
C SER A 164 6.50 -12.52 -20.37
N MET A 165 6.18 -13.72 -20.84
CA MET A 165 6.61 -14.95 -20.19
C MET A 165 7.96 -15.37 -20.79
N GLN A 166 8.98 -15.51 -19.95
CA GLN A 166 10.21 -16.19 -20.34
C GLN A 166 10.07 -17.67 -19.97
N ASN A 167 10.18 -18.55 -20.96
CA ASN A 167 10.37 -19.98 -20.68
C ASN A 167 11.77 -20.15 -20.10
N LEU A 168 11.83 -20.62 -18.87
CA LEU A 168 13.07 -21.09 -18.22
C LEU A 168 13.46 -22.44 -18.78
#